data_0060b5c65a44feebbe82cdbd2a884b68
#
_entry.id   0060b5c65a44feebbe82cdbd2a884b68
#
_cell.length_a   1.000
_cell.length_b   1.000
_cell.length_c   1.000
_cell.angle_alpha   90.00
_cell.angle_beta   90.00
_cell.angle_gamma   90.00
#
_symmetry.space_group_name_H-M   'P 1'
#
loop_
_entity.id
_entity.type
_entity.pdbx_description
1 polymer ?
#
loop_
_entity_poly.entity_id
_entity_poly.type
_entity_poly.pdbx_seq_one_letter_code
_entity_poly.pdbx_strand_id
1 'polypeptide(L)'
;KDLNQDPDLKTNMRKVALTALTGTSIEWYDFFLFGAAAALIFPKAFFPEATPTTALLNSFLIFGIGFFARPVGGIIFGHLGDRIGRKKTLVIALLLMGISSTLIGLLPTYAMIGVTAPILLTLLRFAQGLAIGGQWGGAMLLVTESAPDDKRGYYGAYAQAGAPVGVILANLAFIFVSALVSEEFFMTWGWRIPFLASVILIGISMYIQLNLEDTKAFRELEISSKEKKETETATPIIRSPILEALRK
;
A
#
# COMPACT_ATOMS: atom_id res chain seq x y z
N LYS A 1 11.71 -31.91 -20.17
CA LYS A 1 12.64 -31.54 -19.04
C LYS A 1 11.78 -30.94 -17.95
N ASP A 2 11.73 -31.62 -16.79
CA ASP A 2 10.94 -31.17 -15.63
C ASP A 2 11.48 -29.84 -15.13
N LEU A 3 10.81 -28.74 -15.45
CA LEU A 3 11.06 -27.39 -14.93
C LEU A 3 10.98 -27.33 -13.38
N ASN A 4 10.46 -28.39 -12.77
CA ASN A 4 10.33 -28.55 -11.32
C ASN A 4 11.64 -28.88 -10.58
N GLN A 5 12.73 -29.18 -11.28
CA GLN A 5 14.00 -29.62 -10.69
C GLN A 5 15.15 -28.62 -10.81
N ASP A 6 14.92 -27.45 -11.42
CA ASP A 6 15.95 -26.43 -11.52
C ASP A 6 16.08 -25.67 -10.16
N PRO A 7 17.22 -25.84 -9.45
CA PRO A 7 17.44 -25.19 -8.14
C PRO A 7 17.42 -23.67 -8.24
N ASP A 8 17.86 -23.12 -9.37
CA ASP A 8 17.93 -21.68 -9.59
C ASP A 8 16.53 -21.08 -9.77
N LEU A 9 15.62 -21.81 -10.44
CA LEU A 9 14.23 -21.38 -10.60
C LEU A 9 13.49 -21.37 -9.26
N LYS A 10 13.68 -22.41 -8.42
CA LYS A 10 13.09 -22.46 -7.06
C LYS A 10 13.62 -21.36 -6.16
N THR A 11 14.91 -21.07 -6.24
CA THR A 11 15.53 -20.00 -5.44
C THR A 11 15.03 -18.63 -5.87
N ASN A 12 14.86 -18.39 -7.16
CA ASN A 12 14.32 -17.15 -7.68
C ASN A 12 12.84 -16.97 -7.29
N MET A 13 12.02 -18.03 -7.40
CA MET A 13 10.59 -17.96 -7.01
C MET A 13 10.40 -17.72 -5.51
N ARG A 14 11.23 -18.30 -4.65
CA ARG A 14 11.20 -18.00 -3.21
C ARG A 14 11.53 -16.54 -2.93
N LYS A 15 12.52 -15.97 -3.61
CA LYS A 15 12.85 -14.55 -3.48
C LYS A 15 11.68 -13.67 -3.90
N VAL A 16 11.05 -13.95 -5.05
CA VAL A 16 9.88 -13.22 -5.53
C VAL A 16 8.73 -13.31 -4.52
N ALA A 17 8.42 -14.50 -4.02
CA ALA A 17 7.34 -14.71 -3.04
C ALA A 17 7.61 -14.01 -1.71
N LEU A 18 8.83 -14.08 -1.17
CA LEU A 18 9.22 -13.39 0.07
C LEU A 18 9.20 -11.87 -0.08
N THR A 19 9.58 -11.36 -1.25
CA THR A 19 9.50 -9.94 -1.56
C THR A 19 8.05 -9.46 -1.61
N ALA A 20 7.17 -10.21 -2.27
CA ALA A 20 5.76 -9.92 -2.30
C ALA A 20 5.15 -9.95 -0.89
N LEU A 21 5.50 -10.96 -0.08
CA LEU A 21 5.08 -11.05 1.33
C LEU A 21 5.54 -9.82 2.12
N THR A 22 6.81 -9.44 2.00
CA THR A 22 7.36 -8.29 2.72
C THR A 22 6.70 -6.99 2.28
N GLY A 23 6.57 -6.77 0.97
CA GLY A 23 5.91 -5.58 0.43
C GLY A 23 4.46 -5.45 0.90
N THR A 24 3.67 -6.50 0.72
CA THR A 24 2.27 -6.51 1.16
C THR A 24 2.14 -6.42 2.68
N SER A 25 3.04 -7.00 3.47
CA SER A 25 3.04 -6.87 4.93
C SER A 25 3.23 -5.42 5.37
N ILE A 26 4.11 -4.67 4.71
CA ILE A 26 4.35 -3.26 5.01
C ILE A 26 3.14 -2.39 4.64
N GLU A 27 2.50 -2.67 3.49
CA GLU A 27 1.28 -1.98 3.07
C GLU A 27 0.13 -2.21 4.06
N TRP A 28 -0.07 -3.46 4.47
CA TRP A 28 -1.10 -3.82 5.45
C TRP A 28 -0.78 -3.33 6.86
N TYR A 29 0.50 -3.29 7.24
CA TYR A 29 0.93 -2.68 8.50
C TYR A 29 0.43 -1.23 8.59
N ASP A 30 0.71 -0.42 7.58
CA ASP A 30 0.33 0.99 7.57
C ASP A 30 -1.19 1.18 7.58
N PHE A 31 -1.91 0.31 6.86
CA PHE A 31 -3.36 0.30 6.83
C PHE A 31 -3.98 -0.03 8.19
N PHE A 32 -3.51 -1.09 8.85
CA PHE A 32 -4.03 -1.52 10.16
C PHE A 32 -3.56 -0.61 11.30
N LEU A 33 -2.39 0.00 11.15
CA LEU A 33 -1.91 1.02 12.08
C LEU A 33 -2.89 2.18 12.17
N PHE A 34 -3.38 2.66 11.03
CA PHE A 34 -4.42 3.69 11.00
C PHE A 34 -5.72 3.20 11.65
N GLY A 35 -6.13 1.97 11.37
CA GLY A 35 -7.34 1.39 11.96
C GLY A 35 -7.27 1.30 13.49
N ALA A 36 -6.14 0.87 14.04
CA ALA A 36 -5.92 0.85 15.47
C ALA A 36 -5.90 2.26 16.09
N ALA A 37 -5.26 3.21 15.42
CA ALA A 37 -5.27 4.62 15.85
C ALA A 37 -6.68 5.23 15.79
N ALA A 38 -7.49 4.88 14.77
CA ALA A 38 -8.87 5.32 14.65
C ALA A 38 -9.76 4.82 15.79
N ALA A 39 -9.46 3.64 16.33
CA ALA A 39 -10.19 3.10 17.48
C ALA A 39 -9.75 3.71 18.82
N LEU A 40 -8.44 3.91 19.03
CA LEU A 40 -7.86 4.16 20.34
C LEU A 40 -7.49 5.64 20.58
N ILE A 41 -7.10 6.36 19.52
CA ILE A 41 -6.41 7.64 19.65
C ILE A 41 -7.19 8.78 18.99
N PHE A 42 -7.60 8.61 17.74
CA PHE A 42 -8.20 9.69 16.94
C PHE A 42 -9.48 10.27 17.51
N PRO A 43 -10.35 9.51 18.20
CA PRO A 43 -11.52 10.10 18.86
C PRO A 43 -11.15 11.23 19.83
N LYS A 44 -10.10 11.03 20.64
CA LYS A 44 -9.65 12.01 21.60
C LYS A 44 -8.78 13.11 20.98
N ALA A 45 -7.92 12.74 20.01
CA ALA A 45 -6.95 13.66 19.42
C ALA A 45 -7.56 14.63 18.39
N PHE A 46 -8.58 14.18 17.66
CA PHE A 46 -9.15 14.92 16.52
C PHE A 46 -10.63 15.31 16.69
N PHE A 47 -11.35 14.72 17.66
CA PHE A 47 -12.77 14.98 17.91
C PHE A 47 -13.08 15.17 19.39
N PRO A 48 -12.33 16.01 20.14
CA PRO A 48 -12.49 16.13 21.59
C PRO A 48 -13.82 16.77 22.01
N GLU A 49 -14.46 17.52 21.11
CA GLU A 49 -15.75 18.20 21.37
C GLU A 49 -16.98 17.33 21.07
N ALA A 50 -16.77 16.16 20.42
CA ALA A 50 -17.85 15.25 20.09
C ALA A 50 -18.12 14.28 21.25
N THR A 51 -19.35 13.74 21.31
CA THR A 51 -19.61 12.63 22.23
C THR A 51 -18.72 11.43 21.92
N PRO A 52 -18.37 10.57 22.90
CA PRO A 52 -17.47 9.44 22.67
C PRO A 52 -17.90 8.56 21.48
N THR A 53 -19.19 8.31 21.34
CA THR A 53 -19.73 7.52 20.22
C THR A 53 -19.55 8.24 18.89
N THR A 54 -19.87 9.54 18.82
CA THR A 54 -19.73 10.34 17.60
C THR A 54 -18.26 10.49 17.21
N ALA A 55 -17.37 10.72 18.17
CA ALA A 55 -15.94 10.80 17.92
C ALA A 55 -15.38 9.49 17.33
N LEU A 56 -15.79 8.35 17.88
CA LEU A 56 -15.43 7.03 17.38
C LEU A 56 -15.95 6.79 15.97
N LEU A 57 -17.23 7.11 15.72
CA LEU A 57 -17.83 6.98 14.38
C LEU A 57 -17.13 7.86 13.35
N ASN A 58 -16.82 9.11 13.68
CA ASN A 58 -16.08 10.02 12.79
C ASN A 58 -14.69 9.47 12.46
N SER A 59 -14.00 8.91 13.44
CA SER A 59 -12.68 8.29 13.25
C SER A 59 -12.75 7.08 12.29
N PHE A 60 -13.77 6.25 12.43
CA PHE A 60 -13.99 5.11 11.53
C PHE A 60 -14.51 5.54 10.15
N LEU A 61 -15.26 6.63 10.03
CA LEU A 61 -15.63 7.20 8.74
C LEU A 61 -14.39 7.65 7.97
N ILE A 62 -13.44 8.32 8.65
CA ILE A 62 -12.15 8.68 8.02
C ILE A 62 -11.38 7.41 7.62
N PHE A 63 -11.33 6.38 8.47
CA PHE A 63 -10.73 5.10 8.10
C PHE A 63 -11.39 4.52 6.84
N GLY A 64 -12.72 4.56 6.76
CA GLY A 64 -13.52 4.09 5.64
C GLY A 64 -13.23 4.82 4.31
N ILE A 65 -12.91 6.12 4.36
CA ILE A 65 -12.55 6.91 3.17
C ILE A 65 -11.37 6.28 2.42
N GLY A 66 -10.43 5.66 3.12
CA GLY A 66 -9.34 4.92 2.49
C GLY A 66 -9.82 3.78 1.58
N PHE A 67 -10.92 3.12 1.89
CA PHE A 67 -11.50 2.08 1.03
C PHE A 67 -12.13 2.65 -0.23
N PHE A 68 -12.85 3.78 -0.11
CA PHE A 68 -13.44 4.47 -1.27
C PHE A 68 -12.37 5.04 -2.21
N ALA A 69 -11.22 5.42 -1.68
CA ALA A 69 -10.10 5.91 -2.48
C ALA A 69 -9.43 4.81 -3.31
N ARG A 70 -9.49 3.53 -2.91
CA ARG A 70 -8.80 2.42 -3.60
C ARG A 70 -9.23 2.23 -5.06
N PRO A 71 -10.52 2.14 -5.42
CA PRO A 71 -10.94 2.03 -6.81
C PRO A 71 -10.45 3.21 -7.65
N VAL A 72 -10.52 4.43 -7.10
CA VAL A 72 -10.02 5.65 -7.75
C VAL A 72 -8.51 5.56 -7.97
N GLY A 73 -7.78 5.10 -6.96
CA GLY A 73 -6.34 4.85 -7.03
C GLY A 73 -5.99 3.81 -8.11
N GLY A 74 -6.74 2.71 -8.18
CA GLY A 74 -6.57 1.68 -9.21
C GLY A 74 -6.71 2.24 -10.62
N ILE A 75 -7.69 3.11 -10.85
CA ILE A 75 -7.89 3.79 -12.13
C ILE A 75 -6.74 4.75 -12.45
N ILE A 76 -6.38 5.62 -11.51
CA ILE A 76 -5.33 6.63 -11.70
C ILE A 76 -3.97 5.96 -11.93
N PHE A 77 -3.58 5.04 -11.06
CA PHE A 77 -2.27 4.38 -11.14
C PHE A 77 -2.21 3.34 -12.26
N GLY A 78 -3.34 2.71 -12.62
CA GLY A 78 -3.44 1.87 -13.81
C GLY A 78 -3.13 2.67 -15.07
N HIS A 79 -3.82 3.80 -15.26
CA HIS A 79 -3.58 4.69 -16.40
C HIS A 79 -2.16 5.28 -16.41
N LEU A 80 -1.65 5.66 -15.24
CA LEU A 80 -0.29 6.16 -15.10
C LEU A 80 0.74 5.08 -15.46
N GLY A 81 0.51 3.82 -15.05
CA GLY A 81 1.35 2.67 -15.38
C GLY A 81 1.47 2.42 -16.88
N ASP A 82 0.37 2.61 -17.60
CA ASP A 82 0.37 2.46 -19.07
C ASP A 82 1.13 3.60 -19.77
N ARG A 83 1.18 4.81 -19.17
CA ARG A 83 1.84 5.99 -19.77
C ARG A 83 3.32 6.10 -19.43
N ILE A 84 3.69 5.99 -18.17
CA ILE A 84 5.06 6.26 -17.70
C ILE A 84 5.84 4.99 -17.33
N GLY A 85 5.16 3.82 -17.43
CA GLY A 85 5.71 2.52 -17.08
C GLY A 85 5.39 2.09 -15.65
N ARG A 86 5.20 0.80 -15.45
CA ARG A 86 4.76 0.19 -14.17
C ARG A 86 5.72 0.49 -13.02
N LYS A 87 7.04 0.44 -13.26
CA LYS A 87 8.08 0.72 -12.26
C LYS A 87 7.96 2.11 -11.65
N LYS A 88 7.91 3.14 -12.49
CA LYS A 88 7.79 4.52 -12.02
C LYS A 88 6.50 4.75 -11.26
N THR A 89 5.41 4.15 -11.73
CA THR A 89 4.09 4.22 -11.09
C THR A 89 4.10 3.59 -9.71
N LEU A 90 4.74 2.45 -9.55
CA LEU A 90 4.89 1.77 -8.26
C LEU A 90 5.68 2.63 -7.27
N VAL A 91 6.80 3.21 -7.70
CA VAL A 91 7.59 4.13 -6.86
C VAL A 91 6.77 5.34 -6.43
N ILE A 92 5.99 5.95 -7.34
CA ILE A 92 5.12 7.09 -7.02
C ILE A 92 4.07 6.69 -5.97
N ALA A 93 3.45 5.53 -6.13
CA ALA A 93 2.45 5.03 -5.17
C ALA A 93 3.06 4.77 -3.79
N LEU A 94 4.25 4.13 -3.73
CA LEU A 94 4.97 3.90 -2.48
C LEU A 94 5.37 5.21 -1.79
N LEU A 95 5.87 6.18 -2.55
CA LEU A 95 6.22 7.50 -2.02
C LEU A 95 4.98 8.22 -1.49
N LEU A 96 3.86 8.19 -2.23
CA LEU A 96 2.60 8.78 -1.78
C LEU A 96 2.13 8.16 -0.46
N MET A 97 2.19 6.83 -0.34
CA MET A 97 1.84 6.13 0.90
C MET A 97 2.76 6.54 2.05
N GLY A 98 4.08 6.52 1.83
CA GLY A 98 5.07 6.86 2.86
C GLY A 98 4.99 8.29 3.34
N ILE A 99 4.85 9.22 2.44
CA ILE A 99 4.70 10.64 2.76
C ILE A 99 3.40 10.85 3.56
N SER A 100 2.29 10.25 3.11
CA SER A 100 1.00 10.39 3.80
C SER A 100 1.05 9.83 5.22
N SER A 101 1.64 8.64 5.42
CA SER A 101 1.78 8.02 6.75
C SER A 101 2.66 8.83 7.68
N THR A 102 3.78 9.35 7.15
CA THR A 102 4.67 10.23 7.90
C THR A 102 3.96 11.50 8.34
N LEU A 103 3.23 12.14 7.42
CA LEU A 103 2.49 13.36 7.70
C LEU A 103 1.37 13.11 8.72
N ILE A 104 0.74 11.93 8.73
CA ILE A 104 -0.21 11.56 9.78
C ILE A 104 0.48 11.52 11.15
N GLY A 105 1.67 10.92 11.22
CA GLY A 105 2.47 10.90 12.46
C GLY A 105 2.92 12.28 12.93
N LEU A 106 3.08 13.24 12.02
CA LEU A 106 3.46 14.61 12.31
C LEU A 106 2.27 15.57 12.49
N LEU A 107 1.04 15.09 12.20
CA LEU A 107 -0.13 15.94 12.14
C LEU A 107 -0.45 16.58 13.50
N PRO A 108 -0.63 17.92 13.57
CA PRO A 108 -1.13 18.57 14.77
C PRO A 108 -2.52 18.08 15.15
N THR A 109 -2.80 18.03 16.45
CA THR A 109 -4.11 17.61 16.96
C THR A 109 -5.15 18.75 16.89
N TYR A 110 -6.42 18.42 17.17
CA TYR A 110 -7.50 19.41 17.23
C TYR A 110 -7.20 20.56 18.22
N ALA A 111 -6.55 20.26 19.32
CA ALA A 111 -6.16 21.29 20.31
C ALA A 111 -5.21 22.35 19.75
N MET A 112 -4.45 22.05 18.71
CA MET A 112 -3.46 22.96 18.10
C MET A 112 -4.04 23.75 16.93
N ILE A 113 -4.80 23.09 16.03
CA ILE A 113 -5.26 23.69 14.77
C ILE A 113 -6.77 23.54 14.52
N GLY A 114 -7.54 23.13 15.54
CA GLY A 114 -8.99 23.03 15.46
C GLY A 114 -9.49 22.07 14.39
N VAL A 115 -10.56 22.44 13.72
CA VAL A 115 -11.25 21.64 12.69
C VAL A 115 -10.34 21.31 11.50
N THR A 116 -9.27 22.04 11.26
CA THR A 116 -8.31 21.75 10.19
C THR A 116 -7.62 20.39 10.40
N ALA A 117 -7.44 19.96 11.65
CA ALA A 117 -6.77 18.68 11.97
C ALA A 117 -7.52 17.46 11.37
N PRO A 118 -8.81 17.23 11.63
CA PRO A 118 -9.52 16.10 11.04
C PRO A 118 -9.70 16.22 9.52
N ILE A 119 -9.74 17.44 8.96
CA ILE A 119 -9.77 17.65 7.50
C ILE A 119 -8.45 17.15 6.89
N LEU A 120 -7.31 17.56 7.42
CA LEU A 120 -6.00 17.11 6.94
C LEU A 120 -5.82 15.59 7.12
N LEU A 121 -6.27 15.04 8.25
CA LEU A 121 -6.26 13.59 8.48
C LEU A 121 -7.06 12.84 7.40
N THR A 122 -8.22 13.38 7.03
CA THR A 122 -9.07 12.83 5.97
C THR A 122 -8.39 12.86 4.61
N LEU A 123 -7.77 13.97 4.24
CA LEU A 123 -7.03 14.12 2.99
C LEU A 123 -5.84 13.16 2.91
N LEU A 124 -5.08 13.04 3.99
CA LEU A 124 -3.94 12.11 4.07
C LEU A 124 -4.42 10.66 3.97
N ARG A 125 -5.53 10.32 4.62
CA ARG A 125 -6.13 8.98 4.53
C ARG A 125 -6.62 8.66 3.11
N PHE A 126 -7.22 9.63 2.44
CA PHE A 126 -7.62 9.49 1.04
C PHE A 126 -6.39 9.24 0.15
N ALA A 127 -5.31 10.00 0.34
CA ALA A 127 -4.05 9.81 -0.39
C ALA A 127 -3.43 8.42 -0.16
N GLN A 128 -3.43 7.90 1.08
CA GLN A 128 -3.04 6.52 1.37
C GLN A 128 -3.90 5.51 0.61
N GLY A 129 -5.22 5.70 0.62
CA GLY A 129 -6.15 4.83 -0.09
C GLY A 129 -5.90 4.79 -1.60
N LEU A 130 -5.61 5.94 -2.22
CA LEU A 130 -5.20 6.02 -3.64
C LEU A 130 -3.95 5.19 -3.90
N ALA A 131 -2.92 5.34 -3.07
CA ALA A 131 -1.65 4.62 -3.20
C ALA A 131 -1.84 3.10 -3.14
N ILE A 132 -2.59 2.60 -2.15
CA ILE A 132 -2.87 1.17 -1.98
C ILE A 132 -3.64 0.61 -3.18
N GLY A 133 -4.62 1.37 -3.71
CA GLY A 133 -5.39 0.94 -4.89
C GLY A 133 -4.53 0.68 -6.11
N GLY A 134 -3.41 1.43 -6.27
CA GLY A 134 -2.46 1.25 -7.37
C GLY A 134 -1.51 0.06 -7.22
N GLN A 135 -1.26 -0.39 -5.99
CA GLN A 135 -0.22 -1.38 -5.70
C GLN A 135 -0.72 -2.82 -5.63
N TRP A 136 -1.89 -3.03 -5.07
CA TRP A 136 -2.37 -4.38 -4.72
C TRP A 136 -2.49 -5.32 -5.92
N GLY A 137 -3.01 -4.84 -7.05
CA GLY A 137 -3.11 -5.62 -8.28
C GLY A 137 -1.74 -6.02 -8.85
N GLY A 138 -0.75 -5.13 -8.77
CA GLY A 138 0.59 -5.35 -9.31
C GLY A 138 1.36 -6.45 -8.59
N ALA A 139 1.35 -6.47 -7.26
CA ALA A 139 2.06 -7.47 -6.46
C ALA A 139 1.51 -8.89 -6.69
N MET A 140 0.16 -9.02 -6.76
CA MET A 140 -0.49 -10.30 -6.99
C MET A 140 -0.22 -10.84 -8.38
N LEU A 141 -0.32 -9.99 -9.40
CA LEU A 141 -0.01 -10.35 -10.79
C LEU A 141 1.46 -10.78 -10.93
N LEU A 142 2.40 -10.03 -10.35
CA LEU A 142 3.82 -10.36 -10.43
C LEU A 142 4.10 -11.77 -9.93
N VAL A 143 3.55 -12.14 -8.78
CA VAL A 143 3.79 -13.47 -8.19
C VAL A 143 3.12 -14.58 -9.01
N THR A 144 1.86 -14.38 -9.43
CA THR A 144 1.10 -15.41 -10.14
C THR A 144 1.58 -15.61 -11.57
N GLU A 145 2.03 -14.56 -12.26
CA GLU A 145 2.57 -14.65 -13.62
C GLU A 145 4.00 -15.26 -13.63
N SER A 146 4.79 -15.01 -12.57
CA SER A 146 6.14 -15.58 -12.45
C SER A 146 6.15 -17.03 -11.96
N ALA A 147 5.05 -17.50 -11.37
CA ALA A 147 4.98 -18.85 -10.79
C ALA A 147 4.68 -19.92 -11.83
N PRO A 148 5.26 -21.13 -11.69
CA PRO A 148 4.84 -22.29 -12.46
C PRO A 148 3.35 -22.57 -12.33
N ASP A 149 2.70 -23.04 -13.40
CA ASP A 149 1.24 -23.22 -13.46
C ASP A 149 0.68 -24.09 -12.33
N ASP A 150 1.42 -25.13 -11.96
CA ASP A 150 1.08 -26.07 -10.88
C ASP A 150 1.25 -25.50 -9.48
N LYS A 151 1.92 -24.33 -9.32
CA LYS A 151 2.26 -23.71 -8.03
C LYS A 151 1.79 -22.26 -7.88
N ARG A 152 1.02 -21.74 -8.83
CA ARG A 152 0.51 -20.36 -8.78
C ARG A 152 -0.24 -20.06 -7.49
N GLY A 153 -1.10 -20.99 -7.02
CA GLY A 153 -1.81 -20.84 -5.76
C GLY A 153 -0.89 -20.82 -4.55
N TYR A 154 0.14 -21.67 -4.53
CA TYR A 154 1.11 -21.74 -3.43
C TYR A 154 1.90 -20.43 -3.30
N TYR A 155 2.45 -19.92 -4.39
CA TYR A 155 3.22 -18.66 -4.35
C TYR A 155 2.33 -17.43 -4.17
N GLY A 156 1.12 -17.43 -4.75
CA GLY A 156 0.12 -16.39 -4.53
C GLY A 156 -0.30 -16.26 -3.06
N ALA A 157 -0.29 -17.35 -2.30
CA ALA A 157 -0.58 -17.34 -0.87
C ALA A 157 0.42 -16.49 -0.06
N TYR A 158 1.66 -16.35 -0.50
CA TYR A 158 2.65 -15.47 0.16
C TYR A 158 2.23 -14.00 0.10
N ALA A 159 1.72 -13.53 -1.04
CA ALA A 159 1.22 -12.17 -1.15
C ALA A 159 0.01 -11.93 -0.24
N GLN A 160 -0.89 -12.91 -0.12
CA GLN A 160 -2.06 -12.81 0.77
C GLN A 160 -1.69 -12.91 2.26
N ALA A 161 -0.64 -13.65 2.61
CA ALA A 161 -0.13 -13.75 3.98
C ALA A 161 0.41 -12.42 4.52
N GLY A 162 0.67 -11.44 3.65
CA GLY A 162 1.04 -10.09 4.06
C GLY A 162 0.00 -9.41 4.93
N ALA A 163 -1.30 -9.64 4.70
CA ALA A 163 -2.35 -9.02 5.48
C ALA A 163 -2.31 -9.43 6.98
N PRO A 164 -2.36 -10.72 7.36
CA PRO A 164 -2.25 -11.11 8.77
C PRO A 164 -0.92 -10.71 9.39
N VAL A 165 0.19 -10.76 8.65
CA VAL A 165 1.49 -10.29 9.15
C VAL A 165 1.44 -8.78 9.44
N GLY A 166 0.88 -7.99 8.53
CA GLY A 166 0.73 -6.54 8.71
C GLY A 166 -0.13 -6.17 9.92
N VAL A 167 -1.25 -6.89 10.16
CA VAL A 167 -2.09 -6.73 11.36
C VAL A 167 -1.28 -6.96 12.63
N ILE A 168 -0.55 -8.08 12.69
CA ILE A 168 0.26 -8.44 13.86
C ILE A 168 1.31 -7.36 14.11
N LEU A 169 2.05 -6.95 13.09
CA LEU A 169 3.09 -5.92 13.21
C LEU A 169 2.52 -4.58 13.67
N ALA A 170 1.38 -4.15 13.14
CA ALA A 170 0.75 -2.89 13.52
C ALA A 170 0.32 -2.89 14.99
N ASN A 171 -0.31 -3.97 15.45
CA ASN A 171 -0.71 -4.10 16.87
C ASN A 171 0.50 -4.20 17.80
N LEU A 172 1.51 -4.99 17.42
CA LEU A 172 2.75 -5.10 18.19
C LEU A 172 3.48 -3.75 18.31
N ALA A 173 3.48 -2.94 17.27
CA ALA A 173 4.08 -1.60 17.31
C ALA A 173 3.40 -0.71 18.36
N PHE A 174 2.06 -0.68 18.42
CA PHE A 174 1.34 0.06 19.46
C PHE A 174 1.55 -0.53 20.85
N ILE A 175 1.47 -1.84 21.00
CA ILE A 175 1.71 -2.53 22.29
C ILE A 175 3.12 -2.22 22.80
N PHE A 176 4.12 -2.33 21.92
CA PHE A 176 5.51 -2.07 22.29
C PHE A 176 5.72 -0.64 22.74
N VAL A 177 5.22 0.35 21.99
CA VAL A 177 5.36 1.76 22.39
C VAL A 177 4.59 2.05 23.68
N SER A 178 3.35 1.56 23.80
CA SER A 178 2.54 1.79 25.01
C SER A 178 3.13 1.14 26.27
N ALA A 179 3.89 0.05 26.12
CA ALA A 179 4.58 -0.61 27.24
C ALA A 179 5.85 0.15 27.69
N LEU A 180 6.45 0.97 26.83
CA LEU A 180 7.70 1.70 27.11
C LEU A 180 7.47 3.11 27.66
N VAL A 181 6.28 3.66 27.50
CA VAL A 181 5.99 5.05 27.86
C VAL A 181 4.76 5.13 28.76
N SER A 182 4.59 6.25 29.49
CA SER A 182 3.38 6.50 30.27
C SER A 182 2.15 6.65 29.36
N GLU A 183 0.96 6.33 29.88
CA GLU A 183 -0.30 6.49 29.14
C GLU A 183 -0.49 7.93 28.65
N GLU A 184 -0.16 8.91 29.48
CA GLU A 184 -0.23 10.34 29.13
C GLU A 184 0.69 10.67 27.96
N PHE A 185 1.94 10.21 27.98
CA PHE A 185 2.88 10.43 26.88
C PHE A 185 2.43 9.68 25.62
N PHE A 186 1.91 8.45 25.76
CA PHE A 186 1.39 7.70 24.63
C PHE A 186 0.25 8.43 23.92
N MET A 187 -0.71 8.97 24.68
CA MET A 187 -1.85 9.70 24.12
C MET A 187 -1.48 11.06 23.51
N THR A 188 -0.42 11.71 23.99
CA THR A 188 0.02 13.02 23.47
C THR A 188 1.00 12.90 22.30
N TRP A 189 1.99 12.02 22.40
CA TRP A 189 3.08 11.91 21.44
C TRP A 189 3.41 10.48 21.01
N GLY A 190 3.32 9.51 21.91
CA GLY A 190 3.81 8.15 21.70
C GLY A 190 3.15 7.44 20.51
N TRP A 191 1.88 7.67 20.26
CA TRP A 191 1.14 7.08 19.12
C TRP A 191 1.70 7.47 17.75
N ARG A 192 2.48 8.55 17.67
CA ARG A 192 3.11 9.00 16.43
C ARG A 192 4.29 8.12 16.02
N ILE A 193 4.96 7.50 16.99
CA ILE A 193 6.17 6.70 16.75
C ILE A 193 5.95 5.59 15.73
N PRO A 194 4.89 4.76 15.81
CA PRO A 194 4.62 3.73 14.81
C PRO A 194 4.40 4.29 13.40
N PHE A 195 3.75 5.46 13.26
CA PHE A 195 3.57 6.12 11.96
C PHE A 195 4.89 6.65 11.40
N LEU A 196 5.74 7.21 12.23
CA LEU A 196 7.08 7.68 11.82
C LEU A 196 7.98 6.50 11.44
N ALA A 197 7.85 5.35 12.12
CA ALA A 197 8.54 4.11 11.76
C ALA A 197 8.14 3.58 10.37
N SER A 198 6.93 3.91 9.88
CA SER A 198 6.48 3.54 8.52
C SER A 198 7.43 4.05 7.43
N VAL A 199 8.10 5.19 7.64
CA VAL A 199 9.12 5.72 6.70
C VAL A 199 10.21 4.69 6.43
N ILE A 200 10.72 4.08 7.49
CA ILE A 200 11.79 3.07 7.40
C ILE A 200 11.26 1.83 6.65
N LEU A 201 10.08 1.37 7.03
CA LEU A 201 9.46 0.19 6.41
C LEU A 201 9.17 0.41 4.92
N ILE A 202 8.68 1.60 4.55
CA ILE A 202 8.41 1.94 3.16
C ILE A 202 9.71 2.10 2.37
N GLY A 203 10.75 2.67 2.97
CA GLY A 203 12.09 2.70 2.39
C GLY A 203 12.63 1.30 2.10
N ILE A 204 12.45 0.35 3.01
CA ILE A 204 12.79 -1.05 2.84
C ILE A 204 11.96 -1.68 1.72
N SER A 205 10.63 -1.46 1.71
CA SER A 205 9.75 -1.97 0.67
C SER A 205 10.15 -1.46 -0.72
N MET A 206 10.45 -0.17 -0.82
CA MET A 206 10.90 0.45 -2.06
C MET A 206 12.23 -0.13 -2.54
N TYR A 207 13.21 -0.28 -1.65
CA TYR A 207 14.50 -0.91 -1.96
C TYR A 207 14.32 -2.34 -2.48
N ILE A 208 13.50 -3.15 -1.80
CA ILE A 208 13.23 -4.52 -2.17
C ILE A 208 12.53 -4.59 -3.54
N GLN A 209 11.50 -3.77 -3.76
CA GLN A 209 10.72 -3.78 -5.00
C GLN A 209 11.55 -3.31 -6.19
N LEU A 210 12.37 -2.27 -6.03
CA LEU A 210 13.26 -1.79 -7.09
C LEU A 210 14.29 -2.82 -7.53
N ASN A 211 14.80 -3.63 -6.60
CA ASN A 211 15.77 -4.69 -6.91
C ASN A 211 15.12 -5.94 -7.51
N LEU A 212 13.81 -6.15 -7.30
CA LEU A 212 13.12 -7.32 -7.84
C LEU A 212 12.74 -7.16 -9.32
N GLU A 213 12.48 -5.95 -9.75
CA GLU A 213 12.03 -5.63 -11.11
C GLU A 213 13.08 -5.88 -12.20
N ASP A 214 14.32 -6.17 -11.85
CA ASP A 214 15.35 -6.62 -12.77
C ASP A 214 15.25 -8.11 -13.15
N THR A 215 14.16 -8.79 -12.78
CA THR A 215 13.95 -10.19 -13.16
C THR A 215 13.64 -10.34 -14.66
N LYS A 216 14.08 -11.45 -15.26
CA LYS A 216 13.90 -11.73 -16.69
C LYS A 216 12.44 -11.64 -17.14
N ALA A 217 11.50 -12.11 -16.31
CA ALA A 217 10.06 -12.06 -16.61
C ALA A 217 9.52 -10.63 -16.77
N PHE A 218 10.02 -9.68 -15.97
CA PHE A 218 9.62 -8.28 -16.08
C PHE A 218 10.20 -7.62 -17.34
N ARG A 219 11.43 -7.95 -17.72
CA ARG A 219 12.06 -7.48 -18.97
C ARG A 219 11.31 -7.99 -20.19
N GLU A 220 10.90 -9.26 -20.19
CA GLU A 220 10.13 -9.85 -21.30
C GLU A 220 8.76 -9.20 -21.45
N LEU A 221 8.06 -8.88 -20.35
CA LEU A 221 6.81 -8.13 -20.37
C LEU A 221 6.99 -6.69 -20.85
N GLU A 222 8.08 -6.03 -20.47
CA GLU A 222 8.39 -4.67 -20.92
C GLU A 222 8.73 -4.64 -22.42
N ILE A 223 9.49 -5.61 -22.90
CA ILE A 223 9.83 -5.78 -24.33
C ILE A 223 8.55 -6.05 -25.14
N SER A 224 7.73 -7.01 -24.71
CA SER A 224 6.45 -7.34 -25.34
C SER A 224 5.46 -6.17 -25.35
N SER A 225 5.46 -5.34 -24.32
CA SER A 225 4.60 -4.14 -24.29
C SER A 225 5.14 -3.01 -25.17
N LYS A 226 6.45 -2.90 -25.36
CA LYS A 226 7.09 -1.95 -26.29
C LYS A 226 6.85 -2.38 -27.73
N GLU A 227 7.01 -3.64 -28.07
CA GLU A 227 6.72 -4.19 -29.40
C GLU A 227 5.25 -4.02 -29.79
N LYS A 228 4.30 -4.23 -28.85
CA LYS A 228 2.88 -3.92 -29.08
C LYS A 228 2.64 -2.44 -29.33
N LYS A 229 3.30 -1.55 -28.58
CA LYS A 229 3.18 -0.10 -28.81
C LYS A 229 3.76 0.35 -30.15
N GLU A 230 4.84 -0.22 -30.60
CA GLU A 230 5.43 0.08 -31.91
C GLU A 230 4.57 -0.44 -33.06
N THR A 231 3.85 -1.55 -32.88
CA THR A 231 2.91 -2.09 -33.87
C THR A 231 1.58 -1.30 -33.92
N GLU A 232 1.17 -0.71 -32.79
CA GLU A 232 -0.06 0.11 -32.68
C GLU A 232 0.15 1.60 -33.07
N THR A 233 1.38 2.06 -33.26
CA THR A 233 1.68 3.45 -33.68
C THR A 233 1.27 3.73 -35.11
N ALA A 234 0.72 2.75 -35.83
CA ALA A 234 0.13 2.95 -37.17
C ALA A 234 -1.31 3.53 -37.14
N THR A 235 -1.95 3.66 -35.98
CA THR A 235 -3.27 4.30 -35.85
C THR A 235 -3.37 5.13 -34.56
N PRO A 236 -3.47 6.48 -34.64
CA PRO A 236 -3.56 7.32 -33.46
C PRO A 236 -5.01 7.41 -32.96
N ILE A 237 -5.46 6.42 -32.22
CA ILE A 237 -6.67 6.59 -31.39
C ILE A 237 -6.31 6.07 -29.99
N ILE A 238 -5.95 7.01 -29.12
CA ILE A 238 -5.81 6.76 -27.67
C ILE A 238 -7.22 6.46 -27.13
N ARG A 239 -7.68 5.22 -27.26
CA ARG A 239 -8.86 4.74 -26.55
C ARG A 239 -8.42 4.29 -25.18
N SER A 240 -8.90 4.97 -24.14
CA SER A 240 -8.72 4.57 -22.76
C SER A 240 -9.32 3.14 -22.61
N PRO A 241 -8.59 2.15 -22.05
CA PRO A 241 -9.12 0.82 -21.76
C PRO A 241 -10.43 0.84 -20.97
N ILE A 242 -10.62 1.89 -20.15
CA ILE A 242 -11.84 2.13 -19.37
C ILE A 242 -13.04 2.43 -20.28
N LEU A 243 -12.85 3.24 -21.33
CA LEU A 243 -13.91 3.56 -22.30
C LEU A 243 -14.32 2.33 -23.12
N GLU A 244 -13.41 1.41 -23.34
CA GLU A 244 -13.68 0.15 -24.06
C GLU A 244 -14.40 -0.87 -23.18
N ALA A 245 -14.06 -0.93 -21.88
CA ALA A 245 -14.73 -1.77 -20.89
C ALA A 245 -16.16 -1.30 -20.58
N LEU A 246 -16.43 0.02 -20.62
CA LEU A 246 -17.77 0.58 -20.40
C LEU A 246 -18.69 0.50 -21.63
N ARG A 247 -18.17 0.10 -22.79
CA ARG A 247 -18.91 0.02 -24.06
C ARG A 247 -19.36 -1.39 -24.39
N LYS A 248 -18.90 -2.39 -23.64
CA LYS A 248 -19.35 -3.79 -23.67
C LYS A 248 -20.31 -4.07 -22.53
#